data_0398bc362c2689dfbdf4a24113ade114
#
_entry.id   0398bc362c2689dfbdf4a24113ade114
#
_cell.length_a   1.000
_cell.length_b   1.000
_cell.length_c   1.000
_cell.angle_alpha   90.00
_cell.angle_beta   90.00
_cell.angle_gamma   90.00
#
_symmetry.space_group_name_H-M   'P 1'
#
loop_
_entity.id
_entity.type
_entity.pdbx_description
1 polymer ?
#
loop_
_entity_poly.entity_id
_entity_poly.type
_entity_poly.pdbx_seq_one_letter_code
_entity_poly.pdbx_strand_id
1 'polypeptide(L)'
;DDSAKVNAVVSAMREKGIPQVLDTLSARWFTDEFIAERPDLIEKRKQQVIDTPAEVFLNVFDIYAQTEMAPWLHEISVPCQLVTGAQDGGCNPRLNGEMADALPNAELVILDHLKHAIFIEATERVLPVVREFLIRQDD
;
A
#
# COMPACT_ATOMS: atom_id res chain seq x y z
N ASP A 1 1.53 17.89 1.03
CA ASP A 1 1.10 17.36 -0.26
C ASP A 1 1.69 15.96 -0.42
N ASP A 2 0.83 14.95 -0.45
CA ASP A 2 1.25 13.53 -0.48
C ASP A 2 1.86 13.18 -1.85
N SER A 3 1.39 13.80 -2.92
CA SER A 3 1.96 13.67 -4.26
C SER A 3 3.43 14.12 -4.32
N ALA A 4 3.79 15.20 -3.63
CA ALA A 4 5.18 15.66 -3.57
C ALA A 4 6.10 14.62 -2.89
N LYS A 5 5.61 13.91 -1.87
CA LYS A 5 6.38 12.85 -1.20
C LYS A 5 6.63 11.66 -2.12
N VAL A 6 5.62 11.25 -2.89
CA VAL A 6 5.75 10.15 -3.86
C VAL A 6 6.72 10.56 -4.98
N ASN A 7 6.58 11.75 -5.53
CA ASN A 7 7.50 12.27 -6.56
C ASN A 7 8.95 12.34 -6.07
N ALA A 8 9.19 12.72 -4.82
CA ALA A 8 10.54 12.71 -4.23
C ALA A 8 11.14 11.29 -4.16
N VAL A 9 10.32 10.28 -3.86
CA VAL A 9 10.74 8.87 -3.86
C VAL A 9 11.08 8.42 -5.28
N VAL A 10 10.25 8.74 -6.26
CA VAL A 10 10.50 8.41 -7.68
C VAL A 10 11.80 9.06 -8.16
N SER A 11 12.01 10.34 -7.87
CA SER A 11 13.25 11.04 -8.22
C SER A 11 14.48 10.37 -7.60
N ALA A 12 14.41 10.02 -6.30
CA ALA A 12 15.51 9.34 -5.64
C ALA A 12 15.82 7.96 -6.25
N MET A 13 14.79 7.21 -6.68
CA MET A 13 14.97 5.92 -7.37
C MET A 13 15.62 6.10 -8.75
N ARG A 14 15.26 7.15 -9.49
CA ARG A 14 15.86 7.45 -10.80
C ARG A 14 17.31 7.91 -10.69
N GLU A 15 17.62 8.71 -9.68
CA GLU A 15 18.96 9.29 -9.48
C GLU A 15 19.96 8.29 -8.88
N LYS A 16 19.54 7.53 -7.88
CA LYS A 16 20.40 6.66 -7.07
C LYS A 16 20.31 5.19 -7.46
N GLY A 17 19.29 4.82 -8.21
CA GLY A 17 18.92 3.44 -8.49
C GLY A 17 18.03 2.83 -7.41
N ILE A 18 17.15 1.92 -7.83
CA ILE A 18 16.18 1.26 -6.94
C ILE A 18 16.86 0.54 -5.76
N PRO A 19 17.94 -0.26 -5.94
CA PRO A 19 18.58 -0.96 -4.83
C PRO A 19 19.02 -0.07 -3.67
N GLN A 20 19.45 1.16 -3.96
CA GLN A 20 19.95 2.10 -2.94
C GLN A 20 18.83 2.71 -2.07
N VAL A 21 17.60 2.68 -2.53
CA VAL A 21 16.44 3.22 -1.78
C VAL A 21 15.60 2.13 -1.11
N LEU A 22 15.89 0.85 -1.36
CA LEU A 22 15.10 -0.28 -0.86
C LEU A 22 15.06 -0.36 0.66
N ASP A 23 16.14 -0.03 1.37
CA ASP A 23 16.13 -0.04 2.84
C ASP A 23 15.14 1.00 3.38
N THR A 24 15.14 2.19 2.79
CA THR A 24 14.19 3.26 3.15
C THR A 24 12.75 2.86 2.82
N LEU A 25 12.52 2.22 1.68
CA LEU A 25 11.20 1.73 1.28
C LEU A 25 10.73 0.61 2.21
N SER A 26 11.59 -0.34 2.54
CA SER A 26 11.27 -1.46 3.45
C SER A 26 10.87 -0.96 4.84
N ALA A 27 11.57 0.04 5.37
CA ALA A 27 11.24 0.67 6.65
C ALA A 27 9.87 1.41 6.63
N ARG A 28 9.39 1.80 5.45
CA ARG A 28 8.05 2.38 5.28
C ARG A 28 6.97 1.32 5.08
N TRP A 29 7.33 0.15 4.53
CA TRP A 29 6.39 -0.92 4.22
C TRP A 29 6.09 -1.82 5.42
N PHE A 30 7.10 -2.08 6.26
CA PHE A 30 7.03 -3.04 7.36
C PHE A 30 7.28 -2.36 8.71
N THR A 31 6.74 -2.93 9.78
CA THR A 31 7.06 -2.51 11.14
C THR A 31 8.50 -2.88 11.50
N ASP A 32 9.08 -2.16 12.45
CA ASP A 32 10.45 -2.42 12.89
C ASP A 32 10.56 -3.79 13.57
N GLU A 33 9.49 -4.22 14.25
CA GLU A 33 9.38 -5.56 14.84
C GLU A 33 9.44 -6.64 13.77
N PHE A 34 8.62 -6.52 12.72
CA PHE A 34 8.62 -7.50 11.64
C PHE A 34 9.96 -7.56 10.88
N ILE A 35 10.60 -6.41 10.66
CA ILE A 35 11.94 -6.36 10.05
C ILE A 35 12.96 -7.14 10.89
N ALA A 36 12.89 -7.00 12.21
CA ALA A 36 13.78 -7.70 13.13
C ALA A 36 13.49 -9.21 13.23
N GLU A 37 12.21 -9.60 13.23
CA GLU A 37 11.77 -10.99 13.39
C GLU A 37 11.86 -11.80 12.09
N ARG A 38 11.62 -11.17 10.93
CA ARG A 38 11.55 -11.83 9.63
C ARG A 38 12.45 -11.20 8.56
N PRO A 39 13.75 -11.06 8.84
CA PRO A 39 14.70 -10.53 7.85
C PRO A 39 14.68 -11.34 6.54
N ASP A 40 14.37 -12.64 6.60
CA ASP A 40 14.21 -13.52 5.44
C ASP A 40 13.14 -13.03 4.47
N LEU A 41 11.98 -12.60 4.98
CA LEU A 41 10.88 -12.08 4.15
C LEU A 41 11.19 -10.68 3.62
N ILE A 42 11.89 -9.87 4.40
CA ILE A 42 12.33 -8.55 3.96
C ILE A 42 13.29 -8.67 2.78
N GLU A 43 14.32 -9.51 2.89
CA GLU A 43 15.27 -9.74 1.80
C GLU A 43 14.60 -10.37 0.56
N LYS A 44 13.68 -11.32 0.76
CA LYS A 44 12.88 -11.87 -0.33
C LYS A 44 12.08 -10.77 -1.06
N ARG A 45 11.47 -9.85 -0.32
CA ARG A 45 10.70 -8.73 -0.91
C ARG A 45 11.61 -7.78 -1.67
N LYS A 46 12.76 -7.40 -1.11
CA LYS A 46 13.76 -6.58 -1.81
C LYS A 46 14.21 -7.24 -3.10
N GLN A 47 14.51 -8.53 -3.06
CA GLN A 47 14.93 -9.27 -4.25
C GLN A 47 13.85 -9.27 -5.34
N GLN A 48 12.57 -9.45 -4.98
CA GLN A 48 11.46 -9.34 -5.92
C GLN A 48 11.41 -7.97 -6.62
N VAL A 49 11.71 -6.90 -5.91
CA VAL A 49 11.77 -5.56 -6.49
C VAL A 49 12.98 -5.43 -7.42
N ILE A 50 14.14 -5.96 -7.03
CA ILE A 50 15.37 -5.95 -7.85
C ILE A 50 15.18 -6.77 -9.14
N ASP A 51 14.51 -7.90 -9.07
CA ASP A 51 14.23 -8.77 -10.21
C ASP A 51 13.18 -8.18 -11.17
N THR A 52 12.39 -7.19 -10.70
CA THR A 52 11.46 -6.46 -11.56
C THR A 52 12.25 -5.47 -12.42
N PRO A 53 12.03 -5.43 -13.76
CA PRO A 53 12.67 -4.43 -14.59
C PRO A 53 12.44 -3.02 -14.03
N ALA A 54 13.52 -2.26 -13.84
CA ALA A 54 13.48 -0.96 -13.17
C ALA A 54 12.46 0.01 -13.81
N GLU A 55 12.35 -0.01 -15.13
CA GLU A 55 11.40 0.81 -15.88
C GLU A 55 9.95 0.45 -15.51
N VAL A 56 9.61 -0.84 -15.37
CA VAL A 56 8.28 -1.29 -14.98
C VAL A 56 7.95 -0.82 -13.56
N PHE A 57 8.89 -1.00 -12.63
CA PHE A 57 8.71 -0.56 -11.26
C PHE A 57 8.49 0.95 -11.14
N LEU A 58 9.31 1.74 -11.85
CA LEU A 58 9.20 3.20 -11.88
C LEU A 58 7.89 3.68 -12.53
N ASN A 59 7.45 3.05 -13.61
CA ASN A 59 6.21 3.39 -14.28
C ASN A 59 4.99 3.19 -13.38
N VAL A 60 4.98 2.15 -12.52
CA VAL A 60 3.91 1.94 -11.54
C VAL A 60 3.86 3.10 -10.53
N PHE A 61 5.03 3.55 -10.05
CA PHE A 61 5.09 4.71 -9.15
C PHE A 61 4.68 6.02 -9.83
N ASP A 62 5.04 6.21 -11.11
CA ASP A 62 4.61 7.38 -11.88
C ASP A 62 3.07 7.40 -12.05
N ILE A 63 2.45 6.26 -12.37
CA ILE A 63 0.98 6.14 -12.45
C ILE A 63 0.37 6.50 -11.11
N TYR A 64 0.88 5.92 -10.01
CA TYR A 64 0.39 6.21 -8.66
C TYR A 64 0.52 7.70 -8.30
N ALA A 65 1.65 8.33 -8.64
CA ALA A 65 1.90 9.74 -8.32
C ALA A 65 1.06 10.72 -9.13
N GLN A 66 0.65 10.34 -10.35
CA GLN A 66 0.01 11.25 -11.32
C GLN A 66 -1.49 11.00 -11.47
N THR A 67 -2.00 9.86 -10.99
CA THR A 67 -3.42 9.53 -11.15
C THR A 67 -4.23 10.16 -10.01
N GLU A 68 -5.18 11.02 -10.38
CA GLU A 68 -6.17 11.58 -9.46
C GLU A 68 -7.49 10.82 -9.62
N MET A 69 -7.88 10.07 -8.60
CA MET A 69 -9.06 9.22 -8.61
C MET A 69 -10.29 9.87 -7.98
N ALA A 70 -10.10 10.85 -7.10
CA ALA A 70 -11.17 11.45 -6.32
C ALA A 70 -12.37 11.94 -7.17
N PRO A 71 -12.17 12.53 -8.38
CA PRO A 71 -13.29 13.04 -9.18
C PRO A 71 -14.29 12.00 -9.66
N TRP A 72 -13.91 10.71 -9.72
CA TRP A 72 -14.76 9.64 -10.28
C TRP A 72 -14.99 8.44 -9.34
N LEU A 73 -14.51 8.49 -8.09
CA LEU A 73 -14.82 7.47 -7.09
C LEU A 73 -16.32 7.27 -6.88
N HIS A 74 -17.11 8.35 -6.97
CA HIS A 74 -18.56 8.31 -6.82
C HIS A 74 -19.29 7.50 -7.90
N GLU A 75 -18.64 7.19 -9.01
CA GLU A 75 -19.19 6.37 -10.10
C GLU A 75 -19.06 4.86 -9.82
N ILE A 76 -18.25 4.46 -8.82
CA ILE A 76 -18.03 3.06 -8.46
C ILE A 76 -19.16 2.60 -7.55
N SER A 77 -20.13 1.88 -8.12
CA SER A 77 -21.33 1.44 -7.40
C SER A 77 -21.23 0.06 -6.76
N VAL A 78 -20.23 -0.72 -7.13
CA VAL A 78 -19.99 -2.04 -6.54
C VAL A 78 -19.55 -1.93 -5.08
N PRO A 79 -19.85 -2.93 -4.22
CA PRO A 79 -19.32 -2.96 -2.86
C PRO A 79 -17.79 -2.89 -2.85
N CYS A 80 -17.25 -2.01 -2.02
CA CYS A 80 -15.81 -1.80 -1.87
C CYS A 80 -15.39 -1.99 -0.42
N GLN A 81 -14.28 -2.68 -0.20
CA GLN A 81 -13.61 -2.73 1.09
C GLN A 81 -12.23 -2.10 0.99
N LEU A 82 -11.97 -1.11 1.84
CA LEU A 82 -10.67 -0.49 2.01
C LEU A 82 -10.02 -1.04 3.28
N VAL A 83 -8.79 -1.53 3.15
CA VAL A 83 -8.04 -2.09 4.30
C VAL A 83 -6.67 -1.44 4.33
N THR A 84 -6.31 -0.83 5.45
CA THR A 84 -5.00 -0.18 5.62
C THR A 84 -4.43 -0.40 7.00
N GLY A 85 -3.11 -0.30 7.13
CA GLY A 85 -2.42 -0.26 8.42
C GLY A 85 -2.52 1.13 9.06
N ALA A 86 -2.73 1.18 10.37
CA ALA A 86 -2.83 2.42 11.13
C ALA A 86 -1.56 3.31 11.03
N GLN A 87 -0.41 2.69 10.74
CA GLN A 87 0.89 3.36 10.61
C GLN A 87 1.36 3.46 9.15
N ASP A 88 0.49 3.19 8.17
CA ASP A 88 0.84 3.36 6.76
C ASP A 88 1.09 4.85 6.44
N GLY A 89 2.31 5.17 6.04
CA GLY A 89 2.70 6.55 5.71
C GLY A 89 2.41 6.96 4.26
N GLY A 90 2.03 6.00 3.41
CA GLY A 90 1.68 6.23 2.00
C GLY A 90 0.17 6.23 1.80
N CYS A 91 -0.43 5.05 1.86
CA CYS A 91 -1.89 4.86 1.80
C CYS A 91 -2.48 4.93 3.21
N ASN A 92 -2.32 6.06 3.87
CA ASN A 92 -2.62 6.26 5.28
C ASN A 92 -4.14 6.24 5.59
N PRO A 93 -4.55 6.07 6.87
CA PRO A 93 -5.95 6.02 7.27
C PRO A 93 -6.78 7.24 6.84
N ARG A 94 -6.17 8.44 6.81
CA ARG A 94 -6.86 9.66 6.36
C ARG A 94 -7.27 9.56 4.88
N LEU A 95 -6.32 9.19 4.01
CA LEU A 95 -6.62 9.03 2.57
C LEU A 95 -7.64 7.93 2.31
N ASN A 96 -7.53 6.80 3.03
CA ASN A 96 -8.52 5.72 2.93
C ASN A 96 -9.90 6.15 3.44
N GLY A 97 -9.97 7.00 4.47
CA GLY A 97 -11.22 7.61 4.94
C GLY A 97 -11.85 8.51 3.89
N GLU A 98 -11.07 9.40 3.27
CA GLU A 98 -11.52 10.26 2.18
C GLU A 98 -12.03 9.45 0.97
N MET A 99 -11.37 8.32 0.65
CA MET A 99 -11.84 7.39 -0.38
C MET A 99 -13.15 6.71 0.02
N ALA A 100 -13.27 6.25 1.26
CA ALA A 100 -14.48 5.61 1.77
C ALA A 100 -15.67 6.55 1.75
N ASP A 101 -15.47 7.82 2.10
CA ASP A 101 -16.49 8.87 2.07
C ASP A 101 -16.95 9.21 0.64
N ALA A 102 -16.05 9.07 -0.35
CA ALA A 102 -16.35 9.36 -1.76
C ALA A 102 -17.01 8.19 -2.50
N LEU A 103 -16.84 6.96 -2.01
CA LEU A 103 -17.41 5.74 -2.60
C LEU A 103 -18.85 5.54 -2.10
N PRO A 104 -19.84 5.27 -2.99
CA PRO A 104 -21.24 5.09 -2.59
C PRO A 104 -21.49 3.87 -1.68
N ASN A 105 -20.67 2.84 -1.79
CA ASN A 105 -20.85 1.57 -1.08
C ASN A 105 -19.49 1.02 -0.61
N ALA A 106 -18.96 1.65 0.44
CA ALA A 106 -17.65 1.30 0.96
C ALA A 106 -17.64 1.04 2.46
N GLU A 107 -16.78 0.12 2.89
CA GLU A 107 -16.39 -0.05 4.30
C GLU A 107 -14.89 0.11 4.45
N LEU A 108 -14.47 0.70 5.56
CA LEU A 108 -13.06 0.92 5.89
C LEU A 108 -12.66 0.11 7.10
N VAL A 109 -11.58 -0.64 6.97
CA VAL A 109 -10.95 -1.37 8.07
C VAL A 109 -9.52 -0.87 8.26
N ILE A 110 -9.22 -0.40 9.46
CA ILE A 110 -7.89 0.07 9.85
C ILE A 110 -7.30 -0.96 10.82
N LEU A 111 -6.16 -1.53 10.45
CA LEU A 111 -5.47 -2.55 11.25
C LEU A 111 -4.38 -1.89 12.12
N ASP A 112 -4.56 -1.96 13.44
CA ASP A 112 -3.63 -1.39 14.40
C ASP A 112 -2.23 -1.99 14.29
N HIS A 113 -1.21 -1.17 14.57
CA HIS A 113 0.21 -1.55 14.63
C HIS A 113 0.78 -2.09 13.33
N LEU A 114 0.18 -1.79 12.17
CA LEU A 114 0.68 -2.20 10.86
C LEU A 114 1.01 -1.00 10.00
N LYS A 115 2.00 -1.18 9.13
CA LYS A 115 2.38 -0.24 8.07
C LYS A 115 1.71 -0.66 6.74
N HIS A 116 2.44 -0.62 5.64
CA HIS A 116 1.91 -0.76 4.27
C HIS A 116 1.74 -2.21 3.81
N ALA A 117 2.68 -3.08 4.15
CA ALA A 117 2.74 -4.45 3.61
C ALA A 117 1.88 -5.45 4.41
N ILE A 118 0.65 -5.05 4.73
CA ILE A 118 -0.27 -5.81 5.61
C ILE A 118 -0.48 -7.27 5.19
N PHE A 119 -0.50 -7.55 3.89
CA PHE A 119 -0.67 -8.93 3.37
C PHE A 119 0.56 -9.81 3.56
N ILE A 120 1.73 -9.25 3.77
CA ILE A 120 2.97 -10.00 4.04
C ILE A 120 3.18 -10.12 5.55
N GLU A 121 3.00 -9.01 6.26
CA GLU A 121 3.30 -8.89 7.68
C GLU A 121 2.24 -9.54 8.58
N ALA A 122 0.96 -9.45 8.20
CA ALA A 122 -0.15 -9.84 9.05
C ALA A 122 -1.25 -10.59 8.28
N THR A 123 -0.86 -11.56 7.45
CA THR A 123 -1.77 -12.36 6.61
C THR A 123 -2.93 -12.94 7.42
N GLU A 124 -2.67 -13.47 8.61
CA GLU A 124 -3.68 -14.07 9.50
C GLU A 124 -4.69 -13.07 10.05
N ARG A 125 -4.37 -11.78 10.07
CA ARG A 125 -5.29 -10.69 10.46
C ARG A 125 -6.06 -10.14 9.27
N VAL A 126 -5.46 -10.11 8.11
CA VAL A 126 -6.05 -9.55 6.87
C VAL A 126 -7.02 -10.53 6.23
N LEU A 127 -6.66 -11.81 6.14
CA LEU A 127 -7.48 -12.82 5.45
C LEU A 127 -8.91 -12.96 6.01
N PRO A 128 -9.16 -13.00 7.32
CA PRO A 128 -10.52 -13.06 7.85
C PRO A 128 -11.36 -11.84 7.44
N VAL A 129 -10.78 -10.65 7.48
CA VAL A 129 -11.44 -9.39 7.09
C VAL A 129 -11.87 -9.41 5.63
N VAL A 130 -10.96 -9.75 4.73
CA VAL A 130 -11.25 -9.85 3.29
C VAL A 130 -12.25 -10.96 2.99
N ARG A 131 -12.07 -12.13 3.62
CA ARG A 131 -12.96 -13.28 3.42
C ARG A 131 -14.39 -12.97 3.87
N GLU A 132 -14.56 -12.37 5.03
CA GLU A 132 -15.87 -11.99 5.54
C GLU A 132 -16.58 -10.99 4.61
N PHE A 133 -15.85 -10.01 4.11
CA PHE A 133 -16.38 -9.07 3.12
C PHE A 133 -16.87 -9.82 1.86
N LEU A 134 -16.04 -10.67 1.27
CA LEU A 134 -16.39 -11.39 0.04
C LEU A 134 -17.62 -12.31 0.22
N ILE A 135 -17.69 -13.04 1.34
CA ILE A 135 -18.85 -13.91 1.63
C ILE A 135 -20.16 -13.12 1.70
N ARG A 136 -20.14 -11.92 2.27
CA ARG A 136 -21.34 -11.06 2.33
C ARG A 136 -21.80 -10.55 0.97
N GLN A 137 -20.97 -10.62 -0.08
CA GLN A 137 -21.35 -10.19 -1.43
C GLN A 137 -21.94 -11.35 -2.25
N ASP A 138 -21.79 -12.59 -1.81
CA ASP A 138 -22.33 -13.78 -2.49
C ASP A 138 -23.79 -14.10 -2.07
N ASP A 139 -24.31 -13.47 -1.00
CA ASP A 139 -25.70 -13.58 -0.51
C ASP A 139 -26.62 -12.51 -1.14
#